data_72df807ce87ff0b3cc620c9aabe97b2d
#
_entry.id   72df807ce87ff0b3cc620c9aabe97b2d
#
_cell.length_a   1.000
_cell.length_b   1.000
_cell.length_c   1.000
_cell.angle_alpha   90.00
_cell.angle_beta   90.00
_cell.angle_gamma   90.00
#
_symmetry.space_group_name_H-M   'P 1'
#
loop_
_entity.id
_entity.type
_entity.pdbx_description
1 polymer ?
#
loop_
_entity_poly.entity_id
_entity_poly.type
_entity_poly.pdbx_seq_one_letter_code
_entity_poly.pdbx_strand_id
1 'polypeptide(L)'
;MVQVGDVSIGSGKPKICASITETDRKSIIAAADILLQKRVDIIEWRIDYYREAGHWDMVLETLQRLKMSLYGRPLLVTFRTKEEGGSQEIETAAYRELLDHIAQSGLVDMIDVEIFKD
;
A
#
# COMPACT_ATOMS: atom_id res chain seq x y z
N MET A 1 -3.66 20.64 7.19
CA MET A 1 -4.35 19.97 6.09
C MET A 1 -3.32 19.42 5.09
N VAL A 2 -3.50 18.21 4.64
CA VAL A 2 -2.61 17.57 3.69
C VAL A 2 -3.43 17.15 2.47
N GLN A 3 -2.93 17.49 1.28
CA GLN A 3 -3.57 17.10 0.02
C GLN A 3 -2.86 15.87 -0.54
N VAL A 4 -3.61 14.80 -0.80
CA VAL A 4 -3.09 13.58 -1.39
C VAL A 4 -3.99 13.22 -2.55
N GLY A 5 -3.47 13.31 -3.79
CA GLY A 5 -4.29 13.16 -4.97
C GLY A 5 -5.46 14.14 -4.92
N ASP A 6 -6.68 13.64 -5.03
CA ASP A 6 -7.90 14.45 -4.97
C ASP A 6 -8.48 14.56 -3.56
N VAL A 7 -7.76 14.05 -2.54
CA VAL A 7 -8.28 13.96 -1.18
C VAL A 7 -7.53 14.92 -0.25
N SER A 8 -8.29 15.71 0.50
CA SER A 8 -7.75 16.58 1.54
C SER A 8 -7.87 15.88 2.89
N ILE A 9 -6.72 15.64 3.53
CA ILE A 9 -6.66 14.97 4.82
C ILE A 9 -6.52 16.04 5.91
N GLY A 10 -7.31 15.90 6.97
CA GLY A 10 -7.26 16.84 8.10
C GLY A 10 -8.23 17.99 7.97
N SER A 11 -9.11 17.98 6.98
CA SER A 11 -10.17 18.98 6.85
C SER A 11 -11.46 18.32 6.40
N GLY A 12 -12.60 18.92 6.75
CA GLY A 12 -13.92 18.39 6.39
C GLY A 12 -14.26 17.11 7.15
N LYS A 13 -15.00 16.23 6.50
CA LYS A 13 -15.41 14.97 7.11
C LYS A 13 -14.21 14.02 7.23
N PRO A 14 -14.19 13.15 8.24
CA PRO A 14 -13.17 12.11 8.32
C PRO A 14 -13.11 11.29 7.03
N LYS A 15 -11.91 10.90 6.62
CA LYS A 15 -11.70 10.11 5.41
C LYS A 15 -11.73 8.63 5.73
N ILE A 16 -12.23 7.84 4.79
CA ILE A 16 -12.33 6.39 4.94
C ILE A 16 -11.17 5.74 4.21
N CYS A 17 -10.40 4.93 4.94
CA CYS A 17 -9.31 4.15 4.38
C CYS A 17 -9.69 2.67 4.46
N ALA A 18 -9.60 1.96 3.35
CA ALA A 18 -9.85 0.52 3.32
C ALA A 18 -8.61 -0.21 2.86
N SER A 19 -8.36 -1.38 3.44
CA SER A 19 -7.16 -2.14 3.19
C SER A 19 -7.40 -3.33 2.26
N ILE A 20 -6.41 -3.61 1.42
CA ILE A 20 -6.36 -4.81 0.59
C ILE A 20 -5.38 -5.77 1.23
N THR A 21 -5.87 -6.96 1.60
CA THR A 21 -5.07 -7.98 2.29
C THR A 21 -5.04 -9.30 1.52
N GLU A 22 -5.31 -9.26 0.22
CA GLU A 22 -5.28 -10.44 -0.64
C GLU A 22 -3.85 -10.92 -0.85
N THR A 23 -3.70 -12.19 -1.24
CA THR A 23 -2.39 -12.83 -1.27
C THR A 23 -1.75 -12.91 -2.66
N ASP A 24 -2.53 -12.75 -3.72
CA ASP A 24 -2.00 -12.80 -5.09
C ASP A 24 -2.45 -11.58 -5.89
N ARG A 25 -1.74 -11.33 -6.99
CA ARG A 25 -1.98 -10.14 -7.81
C ARG A 25 -3.42 -10.05 -8.32
N LYS A 26 -3.94 -11.14 -8.84
CA LYS A 26 -5.28 -11.15 -9.42
C LYS A 26 -6.32 -10.75 -8.38
N SER A 27 -6.23 -11.33 -7.19
CA SER A 27 -7.15 -11.03 -6.10
C SER A 27 -6.97 -9.61 -5.57
N ILE A 28 -5.74 -9.11 -5.56
CA ILE A 28 -5.44 -7.73 -5.15
C ILE A 28 -6.15 -6.76 -6.09
N ILE A 29 -6.01 -6.94 -7.39
CA ILE A 29 -6.64 -6.05 -8.37
C ILE A 29 -8.16 -6.16 -8.31
N ALA A 30 -8.69 -7.37 -8.14
CA ALA A 30 -10.12 -7.56 -8.00
C ALA A 30 -10.67 -6.84 -6.75
N ALA A 31 -9.94 -6.91 -5.65
CA ALA A 31 -10.33 -6.20 -4.43
C ALA A 31 -10.34 -4.68 -4.64
N ALA A 32 -9.36 -4.15 -5.37
CA ALA A 32 -9.32 -2.73 -5.69
C ALA A 32 -10.55 -2.31 -6.50
N ASP A 33 -10.94 -3.10 -7.48
CA ASP A 33 -12.12 -2.81 -8.29
C ASP A 33 -13.39 -2.76 -7.45
N ILE A 34 -13.52 -3.66 -6.48
CA ILE A 34 -14.65 -3.67 -5.57
C ILE A 34 -14.67 -2.41 -4.71
N LEU A 35 -13.50 -2.03 -4.16
CA LEU A 35 -13.40 -0.86 -3.29
C LEU A 35 -13.68 0.43 -4.03
N LEU A 36 -13.35 0.52 -5.31
CA LEU A 36 -13.63 1.69 -6.12
C LEU A 36 -15.14 1.97 -6.25
N GLN A 37 -15.96 0.94 -6.14
CA GLN A 37 -17.41 1.09 -6.23
C GLN A 37 -18.02 1.54 -4.90
N LYS A 38 -17.21 1.65 -3.86
CA LYS A 38 -17.64 2.05 -2.52
C LYS A 38 -17.11 3.45 -2.21
N ARG A 39 -17.65 4.05 -1.15
CA ARG A 39 -17.20 5.38 -0.69
C ARG A 39 -15.93 5.24 0.13
N VAL A 40 -14.83 4.97 -0.53
CA VAL A 40 -13.51 4.84 0.09
C VAL A 40 -12.63 5.96 -0.44
N ASP A 41 -12.02 6.71 0.45
CA ASP A 41 -11.18 7.85 0.08
C ASP A 41 -9.75 7.45 -0.21
N ILE A 42 -9.22 6.51 0.57
CA ILE A 42 -7.84 6.06 0.47
C ILE A 42 -7.83 4.54 0.44
N ILE A 43 -7.03 3.97 -0.45
CA ILE A 43 -6.86 2.51 -0.50
C ILE A 43 -5.47 2.18 0.00
N GLU A 44 -5.40 1.31 1.00
CA GLU A 44 -4.15 0.81 1.55
C GLU A 44 -3.87 -0.59 1.02
N TRP A 45 -2.69 -0.77 0.43
CA TRP A 45 -2.26 -2.12 0.09
C TRP A 45 -1.31 -2.64 1.17
N ARG A 46 -1.75 -3.69 1.86
CA ARG A 46 -0.95 -4.38 2.87
C ARG A 46 -0.06 -5.40 2.16
N ILE A 47 1.15 -4.98 1.84
CA ILE A 47 2.11 -5.81 1.09
C ILE A 47 2.53 -7.05 1.86
N ASP A 48 2.50 -6.99 3.19
CA ASP A 48 2.87 -8.13 4.03
C ASP A 48 1.95 -9.36 3.83
N TYR A 49 0.78 -9.19 3.23
CA TYR A 49 -0.08 -10.33 2.87
C TYR A 49 0.22 -10.89 1.49
N TYR A 50 0.96 -10.16 0.67
CA TYR A 50 1.26 -10.58 -0.69
C TYR A 50 2.26 -11.73 -0.69
N ARG A 51 1.93 -12.81 -1.41
CA ARG A 51 2.79 -14.00 -1.46
C ARG A 51 4.19 -13.70 -1.98
N GLU A 52 4.29 -12.77 -2.92
CA GLU A 52 5.56 -12.40 -3.54
C GLU A 52 6.19 -11.15 -2.90
N ALA A 53 5.85 -10.86 -1.65
CA ALA A 53 6.33 -9.66 -0.97
C ALA A 53 7.86 -9.61 -0.82
N GLY A 54 8.52 -10.77 -0.83
CA GLY A 54 9.97 -10.84 -0.76
C GLY A 54 10.69 -10.48 -2.06
N HIS A 55 9.96 -10.27 -3.15
CA HIS A 55 10.53 -9.95 -4.46
C HIS A 55 10.09 -8.55 -4.87
N TRP A 56 10.94 -7.56 -4.63
CA TRP A 56 10.58 -6.17 -4.85
C TRP A 56 10.16 -5.87 -6.30
N ASP A 57 10.74 -6.57 -7.28
CA ASP A 57 10.36 -6.41 -8.68
C ASP A 57 8.92 -6.82 -8.93
N MET A 58 8.46 -7.89 -8.29
CA MET A 58 7.08 -8.35 -8.40
C MET A 58 6.13 -7.41 -7.64
N VAL A 59 6.60 -6.87 -6.52
CA VAL A 59 5.83 -5.86 -5.79
C VAL A 59 5.60 -4.64 -6.67
N LEU A 60 6.65 -4.14 -7.34
CA LEU A 60 6.52 -2.97 -8.21
C LEU A 60 5.60 -3.24 -9.40
N GLU A 61 5.66 -4.44 -9.97
CA GLU A 61 4.76 -4.79 -11.07
C GLU A 61 3.30 -4.79 -10.63
N THR A 62 3.01 -5.38 -9.48
CA THR A 62 1.66 -5.36 -8.92
C THR A 62 1.22 -3.93 -8.59
N LEU A 63 2.14 -3.15 -8.05
CA LEU A 63 1.89 -1.76 -7.69
C LEU A 63 1.50 -0.92 -8.91
N GLN A 64 2.20 -1.13 -10.02
CA GLN A 64 1.90 -0.44 -11.26
C GLN A 64 0.47 -0.75 -11.75
N ARG A 65 0.09 -2.01 -11.73
CA ARG A 65 -1.26 -2.43 -12.11
C ARG A 65 -2.30 -1.87 -11.16
N LEU A 66 -1.99 -1.90 -9.87
CA LEU A 66 -2.90 -1.39 -8.85
C LEU A 66 -3.14 0.11 -9.03
N LYS A 67 -2.07 0.87 -9.24
CA LYS A 67 -2.19 2.31 -9.47
C LYS A 67 -3.07 2.62 -10.67
N MET A 68 -2.91 1.88 -11.76
CA MET A 68 -3.74 2.07 -12.94
C MET A 68 -5.20 1.76 -12.65
N SER A 69 -5.48 0.76 -11.83
CA SER A 69 -6.84 0.35 -11.48
C SER A 69 -7.53 1.35 -10.56
N LEU A 70 -6.80 2.19 -9.86
CA LEU A 70 -7.37 3.10 -8.86
C LEU A 70 -7.86 4.42 -9.42
N TYR A 71 -7.57 4.73 -10.66
CA TYR A 71 -8.07 5.93 -11.35
C TYR A 71 -7.87 7.21 -10.54
N GLY A 72 -6.66 7.38 -9.99
CA GLY A 72 -6.31 8.58 -9.23
C GLY A 72 -6.65 8.57 -7.76
N ARG A 73 -7.31 7.51 -7.25
CA ARG A 73 -7.52 7.38 -5.80
C ARG A 73 -6.18 7.29 -5.09
N PRO A 74 -6.03 7.98 -3.94
CA PRO A 74 -4.79 7.89 -3.17
C PRO A 74 -4.48 6.46 -2.76
N LEU A 75 -3.23 6.07 -2.96
CA LEU A 75 -2.73 4.74 -2.63
C LEU A 75 -1.70 4.85 -1.52
N LEU A 76 -1.99 4.21 -0.40
CA LEU A 76 -1.08 4.03 0.72
C LEU A 76 -0.55 2.61 0.67
N VAL A 77 0.75 2.42 0.79
CA VAL A 77 1.31 1.08 0.91
C VAL A 77 1.90 0.88 2.29
N THR A 78 1.69 -0.31 2.82
CA THR A 78 2.14 -0.69 4.16
C THR A 78 2.71 -2.09 4.11
N PHE A 79 3.92 -2.26 4.65
CA PHE A 79 4.41 -3.58 5.01
C PHE A 79 4.47 -3.63 6.53
N ARG A 80 3.47 -4.25 7.14
CA ARG A 80 3.46 -4.41 8.59
C ARG A 80 4.31 -5.61 8.93
N THR A 81 5.40 -5.41 9.65
CA THR A 81 6.29 -6.52 10.01
C THR A 81 5.61 -7.42 11.03
N LYS A 82 6.05 -8.66 11.12
CA LYS A 82 5.46 -9.63 12.02
C LYS A 82 5.56 -9.18 13.48
N GLU A 83 6.65 -8.53 13.85
CA GLU A 83 6.85 -7.99 15.20
C GLU A 83 5.79 -6.96 15.57
N GLU A 84 5.24 -6.27 14.59
CA GLU A 84 4.22 -5.26 14.78
C GLU A 84 2.82 -5.75 14.38
N GLY A 85 2.64 -7.07 14.34
CA GLY A 85 1.33 -7.67 14.08
C GLY A 85 1.06 -7.99 12.62
N GLY A 86 2.06 -7.94 11.76
CA GLY A 86 1.89 -8.24 10.35
C GLY A 86 1.93 -9.72 10.03
N SER A 87 1.75 -10.03 8.75
CA SER A 87 1.62 -11.39 8.25
C SER A 87 2.96 -12.08 7.98
N GLN A 88 4.01 -11.34 7.66
CA GLN A 88 5.30 -11.89 7.28
C GLN A 88 6.46 -11.25 8.03
N GLU A 89 7.50 -12.05 8.25
CA GLU A 89 8.77 -11.55 8.73
C GLU A 89 9.56 -10.98 7.57
N ILE A 90 10.38 -9.97 7.85
CA ILE A 90 11.29 -9.40 6.88
C ILE A 90 12.50 -8.86 7.62
N GLU A 91 13.69 -9.08 7.06
CA GLU A 91 14.89 -8.50 7.63
C GLU A 91 14.88 -6.98 7.44
N THR A 92 15.46 -6.26 8.40
CA THR A 92 15.48 -4.80 8.37
C THR A 92 16.07 -4.24 7.08
N ALA A 93 17.17 -4.84 6.61
CA ALA A 93 17.81 -4.38 5.36
C ALA A 93 16.91 -4.60 4.16
N ALA A 94 16.23 -5.75 4.09
CA ALA A 94 15.30 -6.07 3.00
C ALA A 94 14.07 -5.16 3.05
N TYR A 95 13.59 -4.85 4.24
CA TYR A 95 12.47 -3.94 4.43
C TYR A 95 12.82 -2.54 3.90
N ARG A 96 13.99 -2.02 4.26
CA ARG A 96 14.43 -0.71 3.79
C ARG A 96 14.61 -0.69 2.28
N GLU A 97 15.19 -1.75 1.72
CA GLU A 97 15.37 -1.86 0.28
C GLU A 97 14.03 -1.85 -0.46
N LEU A 98 13.06 -2.60 0.06
CA LEU A 98 11.71 -2.62 -0.52
C LEU A 98 11.09 -1.23 -0.51
N LEU A 99 11.14 -0.53 0.63
CA LEU A 99 10.58 0.81 0.74
C LEU A 99 11.28 1.80 -0.18
N ASP A 100 12.60 1.69 -0.33
CA ASP A 100 13.35 2.56 -1.23
C ASP A 100 12.91 2.37 -2.68
N HIS A 101 12.76 1.13 -3.12
CA HIS A 101 12.28 0.86 -4.48
C HIS A 101 10.87 1.41 -4.69
N ILE A 102 10.00 1.25 -3.71
CA ILE A 102 8.63 1.76 -3.80
C ILE A 102 8.64 3.29 -3.87
N ALA A 103 9.41 3.94 -3.00
CA ALA A 103 9.48 5.39 -2.98
C ALA A 103 10.02 5.97 -4.28
N GLN A 104 11.05 5.33 -4.85
CA GLN A 104 11.65 5.78 -6.10
C GLN A 104 10.77 5.54 -7.31
N SER A 105 9.82 4.62 -7.22
CA SER A 105 8.95 4.27 -8.33
C SER A 105 8.00 5.39 -8.73
N GLY A 106 7.63 6.25 -7.80
CA GLY A 106 6.63 7.28 -8.03
C GLY A 106 5.22 6.75 -8.16
N LEU A 107 4.98 5.49 -7.82
CA LEU A 107 3.69 4.83 -8.01
C LEU A 107 2.74 4.95 -6.82
N VAL A 108 3.22 5.42 -5.68
CA VAL A 108 2.39 5.50 -4.47
C VAL A 108 2.29 6.94 -3.98
N ASP A 109 1.21 7.22 -3.29
CA ASP A 109 0.96 8.55 -2.72
C ASP A 109 1.48 8.65 -1.29
N MET A 110 1.43 7.54 -0.55
CA MET A 110 1.87 7.49 0.85
C MET A 110 2.49 6.14 1.15
N ILE A 111 3.47 6.14 2.05
CA ILE A 111 4.13 4.92 2.54
C ILE A 111 4.10 4.95 4.06
N ASP A 112 3.64 3.84 4.66
CA ASP A 112 3.70 3.65 6.10
C ASP A 112 5.07 3.04 6.45
N VAL A 113 5.88 3.76 7.21
CA VAL A 113 7.22 3.34 7.58
C VAL A 113 7.30 3.05 9.07
N GLU A 114 7.70 1.83 9.42
CA GLU A 114 7.93 1.48 10.82
C GLU A 114 9.28 2.00 11.28
N ILE A 115 9.33 2.48 12.51
CA ILE A 115 10.57 2.96 13.11
C ILE A 115 11.15 1.82 13.93
N PHE A 116 12.31 1.33 13.52
CA PHE A 116 13.01 0.28 14.25
C PHE A 116 13.87 0.91 15.34
N LYS A 117 13.82 0.30 16.51
CA LYS A 117 14.62 0.75 17.64
C LYS A 117 15.95 0.04 17.61
N ASP A 118 16.99 0.62 17.16
CA ASP A 118 18.36 0.10 17.33
C ASP A 118 19.37 0.62 16.42
#